data_4fae9cd2306f5ce18c94178a997bb2a8
#
_entry.id   4fae9cd2306f5ce18c94178a997bb2a8
#
_cell.length_a   1.000
_cell.length_b   1.000
_cell.length_c   1.000
_cell.angle_alpha   90.00
_cell.angle_beta   90.00
_cell.angle_gamma   90.00
#
_symmetry.space_group_name_H-M   'P 1'
#
loop_
_entity.id
_entity.type
_entity.pdbx_description
1 polymer ?
#
loop_
_entity_poly.entity_id
_entity_poly.type
_entity_poly.pdbx_seq_one_letter_code
_entity_poly.pdbx_strand_id
1 'polypeptide(L)'
;MTGKLFGIGVGPGDPELLTVKAINAIKQLDVIIAPKTEKKDGSVALNIASQYIKPETEIVYQVFPMTVGFAEDDTAWQSNKQEILELLQAGKNVGFLTLGDPMFYSTYIYVFRLLQHEAVEIETIPGIPAFCAIGSATNTPIVEGDSILSIIPANMPEDRVRSALKTCDNAVLMKVYKNSDAVIDMLSEEGLAKQAVLASRCGLDDEVIIRDISGEKGRKLNYLSTILTRR
;
A
#
# COMPACT_ATOMS: atom_id res chain seq x y z
N MET A 1 9.70 14.14 -28.00
CA MET A 1 9.57 14.48 -26.55
C MET A 1 9.53 13.16 -25.80
N THR A 2 10.25 13.07 -24.71
CA THR A 2 10.16 11.91 -23.81
C THR A 2 8.81 11.90 -23.12
N GLY A 3 8.26 10.72 -22.85
CA GLY A 3 7.04 10.57 -22.07
C GLY A 3 7.30 10.88 -20.58
N LYS A 4 6.23 10.83 -19.78
CA LYS A 4 6.24 11.11 -18.33
C LYS A 4 5.86 9.89 -17.53
N LEU A 5 6.56 9.65 -16.41
CA LEU A 5 6.20 8.63 -15.43
C LEU A 5 5.25 9.20 -14.37
N PHE A 6 4.14 8.52 -14.16
CA PHE A 6 3.17 8.82 -13.10
C PHE A 6 3.16 7.69 -12.05
N GLY A 7 3.58 8.00 -10.82
CA GLY A 7 3.33 7.12 -9.68
C GLY A 7 1.96 7.42 -9.08
N ILE A 8 1.01 6.50 -9.21
CA ILE A 8 -0.40 6.79 -8.92
C ILE A 8 -0.91 5.94 -7.77
N GLY A 9 -1.34 6.58 -6.67
CA GLY A 9 -2.09 5.93 -5.61
C GLY A 9 -3.55 5.73 -6.02
N VAL A 10 -3.99 4.47 -5.99
CA VAL A 10 -5.38 4.11 -6.35
C VAL A 10 -6.31 3.95 -5.15
N GLY A 11 -5.84 4.30 -3.95
CA GLY A 11 -6.63 4.09 -2.74
C GLY A 11 -6.63 2.63 -2.27
N PRO A 12 -7.40 2.31 -1.19
CA PRO A 12 -7.28 1.04 -0.48
C PRO A 12 -8.11 -0.10 -1.08
N GLY A 13 -9.14 0.19 -1.88
CA GLY A 13 -10.06 -0.83 -2.40
C GLY A 13 -11.22 -0.28 -3.18
N ASP A 14 -11.98 0.65 -2.62
CA ASP A 14 -13.11 1.28 -3.27
C ASP A 14 -12.64 2.22 -4.40
N PRO A 15 -13.09 2.00 -5.65
CA PRO A 15 -12.75 2.88 -6.78
C PRO A 15 -13.20 4.33 -6.62
N GLU A 16 -14.22 4.61 -5.81
CA GLU A 16 -14.67 5.98 -5.54
C GLU A 16 -13.70 6.76 -4.64
N LEU A 17 -12.76 6.07 -4.00
CA LEU A 17 -11.69 6.67 -3.21
C LEU A 17 -10.45 7.06 -4.02
N LEU A 18 -10.46 6.89 -5.36
CA LEU A 18 -9.44 7.50 -6.20
C LEU A 18 -9.57 9.03 -6.17
N THR A 19 -8.43 9.70 -6.07
CA THR A 19 -8.44 11.17 -6.20
C THR A 19 -8.80 11.56 -7.64
N VAL A 20 -9.47 12.70 -7.81
CA VAL A 20 -9.77 13.25 -9.15
C VAL A 20 -8.49 13.40 -9.97
N LYS A 21 -7.37 13.78 -9.32
CA LYS A 21 -6.07 13.87 -9.98
C LYS A 21 -5.58 12.52 -10.50
N ALA A 22 -5.74 11.45 -9.71
CA ALA A 22 -5.40 10.09 -10.14
C ALA A 22 -6.23 9.64 -11.34
N ILE A 23 -7.54 9.86 -11.31
CA ILE A 23 -8.44 9.55 -12.43
C ILE A 23 -8.03 10.30 -13.70
N ASN A 24 -7.75 11.60 -13.59
CA ASN A 24 -7.34 12.41 -14.74
C ASN A 24 -5.98 11.97 -15.32
N ALA A 25 -5.05 11.56 -14.47
CA ALA A 25 -3.77 11.00 -14.90
C ALA A 25 -3.95 9.65 -15.61
N ILE A 26 -4.73 8.74 -15.03
CA ILE A 26 -4.99 7.41 -15.63
C ILE A 26 -5.55 7.53 -17.05
N LYS A 27 -6.44 8.50 -17.29
CA LYS A 27 -7.01 8.76 -18.61
C LYS A 27 -5.99 9.27 -19.66
N GLN A 28 -4.79 9.65 -19.27
CA GLN A 28 -3.74 10.16 -20.16
C GLN A 28 -2.65 9.14 -20.43
N LEU A 29 -2.71 7.96 -19.77
CA LEU A 29 -1.68 6.94 -19.89
C LEU A 29 -1.77 6.20 -21.22
N ASP A 30 -0.61 5.92 -21.78
CA ASP A 30 -0.42 5.01 -22.91
C ASP A 30 -0.11 3.60 -22.41
N VAL A 31 0.61 3.50 -21.27
CA VAL A 31 1.01 2.24 -20.64
C VAL A 31 0.79 2.30 -19.13
N ILE A 32 0.34 1.19 -18.57
CA ILE A 32 0.25 0.98 -17.12
C ILE A 32 1.18 -0.15 -16.72
N ILE A 33 2.11 0.14 -15.81
CA ILE A 33 2.87 -0.87 -15.09
C ILE A 33 2.03 -1.36 -13.91
N ALA A 34 1.67 -2.63 -13.94
CA ALA A 34 0.90 -3.30 -12.90
C ALA A 34 1.82 -4.25 -12.11
N PRO A 35 2.26 -3.87 -10.90
CA PRO A 35 3.07 -4.73 -10.08
C PRO A 35 2.33 -6.02 -9.73
N LYS A 36 3.00 -7.16 -9.92
CA LYS A 36 2.51 -8.47 -9.48
C LYS A 36 3.56 -9.20 -8.68
N THR A 37 3.15 -10.20 -7.92
CA THR A 37 4.05 -11.17 -7.30
C THR A 37 4.07 -12.44 -8.15
N GLU A 38 5.16 -13.21 -8.07
CA GLU A 38 5.29 -14.48 -8.79
C GLU A 38 4.14 -15.47 -8.52
N LYS A 39 3.49 -15.34 -7.34
CA LYS A 39 2.49 -16.29 -6.83
C LYS A 39 1.04 -15.88 -7.08
N LYS A 40 0.76 -14.69 -7.62
CA LYS A 40 -0.59 -14.19 -7.80
C LYS A 40 -0.80 -13.69 -9.22
N ASP A 41 -1.82 -14.19 -9.88
CA ASP A 41 -2.33 -13.61 -11.10
C ASP A 41 -3.09 -12.32 -10.80
N GLY A 42 -2.75 -11.25 -11.55
CA GLY A 42 -3.40 -9.96 -11.48
C GLY A 42 -2.82 -9.00 -10.44
N SER A 43 -3.29 -7.77 -10.51
CA SER A 43 -2.92 -6.66 -9.63
C SER A 43 -4.17 -6.04 -9.01
N VAL A 44 -4.22 -6.00 -7.68
CA VAL A 44 -5.34 -5.36 -6.95
C VAL A 44 -5.44 -3.87 -7.34
N ALA A 45 -4.32 -3.18 -7.46
CA ALA A 45 -4.30 -1.77 -7.86
C ALA A 45 -4.87 -1.57 -9.27
N LEU A 46 -4.57 -2.47 -10.21
CA LEU A 46 -5.13 -2.45 -11.55
C LEU A 46 -6.65 -2.65 -11.53
N ASN A 47 -7.14 -3.61 -10.74
CA ASN A 47 -8.58 -3.89 -10.64
C ASN A 47 -9.34 -2.67 -10.09
N ILE A 48 -8.83 -2.00 -9.07
CA ILE A 48 -9.44 -0.78 -8.51
C ILE A 48 -9.54 0.32 -9.56
N ALA A 49 -8.50 0.51 -10.36
CA ALA A 49 -8.45 1.56 -11.38
C ALA A 49 -9.19 1.22 -12.68
N SER A 50 -9.59 -0.03 -12.88
CA SER A 50 -10.01 -0.59 -14.17
C SER A 50 -11.08 0.22 -14.91
N GLN A 51 -12.09 0.74 -14.21
CA GLN A 51 -13.17 1.53 -14.81
C GLN A 51 -12.72 2.89 -15.39
N TYR A 52 -11.53 3.37 -15.03
CA TYR A 52 -10.98 4.64 -15.49
C TYR A 52 -9.91 4.48 -16.58
N ILE A 53 -9.52 3.24 -16.88
CA ILE A 53 -8.49 2.91 -17.87
C ILE A 53 -9.13 2.87 -19.27
N LYS A 54 -8.49 3.52 -20.23
CA LYS A 54 -8.95 3.49 -21.62
C LYS A 54 -8.71 2.11 -22.23
N PRO A 55 -9.57 1.66 -23.16
CA PRO A 55 -9.41 0.35 -23.82
C PRO A 55 -8.08 0.18 -24.56
N GLU A 56 -7.52 1.27 -25.07
CA GLU A 56 -6.25 1.28 -25.81
C GLU A 56 -5.00 1.33 -24.92
N THR A 57 -5.14 1.53 -23.60
CA THR A 57 -3.99 1.57 -22.68
C THR A 57 -3.36 0.19 -22.56
N GLU A 58 -2.08 0.08 -22.87
CA GLU A 58 -1.28 -1.14 -22.73
C GLU A 58 -1.05 -1.48 -21.25
N ILE A 59 -1.22 -2.74 -20.87
CA ILE A 59 -0.95 -3.21 -19.50
C ILE A 59 0.31 -4.07 -19.50
N VAL A 60 1.33 -3.61 -18.79
CA VAL A 60 2.60 -4.32 -18.60
C VAL A 60 2.68 -4.83 -17.17
N TYR A 61 2.79 -6.14 -17.00
CA TYR A 61 2.96 -6.74 -15.67
C TYR A 61 4.44 -6.88 -15.34
N GLN A 62 4.88 -6.21 -14.28
CA GLN A 62 6.23 -6.35 -13.76
C GLN A 62 6.25 -7.12 -12.45
N VAL A 63 7.17 -8.08 -12.34
CA VAL A 63 7.43 -8.82 -11.11
C VAL A 63 8.52 -8.11 -10.33
N PHE A 64 8.25 -7.80 -9.07
CA PHE A 64 9.21 -7.18 -8.17
C PHE A 64 9.60 -8.18 -7.07
N PRO A 65 10.91 -8.41 -6.85
CA PRO A 65 11.37 -9.29 -5.77
C PRO A 65 10.88 -8.77 -4.42
N MET A 66 10.18 -9.63 -3.66
CA MET A 66 9.70 -9.33 -2.30
C MET A 66 10.72 -9.75 -1.23
N THR A 67 12.01 -9.70 -1.57
CA THR A 67 13.10 -10.04 -0.66
C THR A 67 13.29 -8.97 0.41
N VAL A 68 13.79 -9.39 1.58
CA VAL A 68 14.16 -8.47 2.65
C VAL A 68 15.43 -7.74 2.21
N GLY A 69 15.29 -6.45 1.92
CA GLY A 69 16.38 -5.60 1.44
C GLY A 69 16.23 -5.28 -0.05
N PHE A 70 16.17 -4.00 -0.34
CA PHE A 70 16.26 -3.48 -1.69
C PHE A 70 17.75 -3.39 -2.07
N ALA A 71 18.16 -4.06 -3.13
CA ALA A 71 19.48 -3.92 -3.72
C ALA A 71 19.31 -3.24 -5.09
N GLU A 72 19.93 -2.08 -5.27
CA GLU A 72 19.83 -1.31 -6.52
C GLU A 72 20.43 -2.03 -7.71
N ASP A 73 21.39 -2.92 -7.48
CA ASP A 73 22.10 -3.73 -8.48
C ASP A 73 21.41 -5.09 -8.77
N ASP A 74 20.28 -5.39 -8.14
CA ASP A 74 19.50 -6.58 -8.43
C ASP A 74 19.03 -6.58 -9.89
N THR A 75 19.30 -7.67 -10.59
CA THR A 75 19.04 -7.81 -12.03
C THR A 75 17.56 -7.60 -12.39
N ALA A 76 16.64 -8.08 -11.55
CA ALA A 76 15.20 -7.92 -11.79
C ALA A 76 14.78 -6.45 -11.67
N TRP A 77 15.29 -5.72 -10.69
CA TRP A 77 15.04 -4.29 -10.54
C TRP A 77 15.60 -3.48 -11.69
N GLN A 78 16.83 -3.79 -12.15
CA GLN A 78 17.44 -3.12 -13.29
C GLN A 78 16.70 -3.42 -14.60
N SER A 79 16.24 -4.66 -14.81
CA SER A 79 15.42 -5.01 -15.98
C SER A 79 14.09 -4.26 -16.01
N ASN A 80 13.39 -4.19 -14.87
CA ASN A 80 12.15 -3.44 -14.77
C ASN A 80 12.36 -1.93 -15.00
N LYS A 81 13.44 -1.36 -14.45
CA LYS A 81 13.87 0.02 -14.70
C LYS A 81 14.06 0.29 -16.20
N GLN A 82 14.83 -0.59 -16.86
CA GLN A 82 15.17 -0.44 -18.26
C GLN A 82 13.92 -0.46 -19.15
N GLU A 83 12.98 -1.38 -18.90
CA GLU A 83 11.71 -1.44 -19.61
C GLU A 83 10.91 -0.14 -19.46
N ILE A 84 10.84 0.43 -18.26
CA ILE A 84 10.18 1.73 -18.03
C ILE A 84 10.88 2.84 -18.81
N LEU A 85 12.22 2.89 -18.80
CA LEU A 85 12.98 3.90 -19.53
C LEU A 85 12.75 3.83 -21.04
N GLU A 86 12.70 2.63 -21.62
CA GLU A 86 12.43 2.42 -23.04
C GLU A 86 11.04 2.93 -23.44
N LEU A 87 10.02 2.67 -22.63
CA LEU A 87 8.68 3.19 -22.84
C LEU A 87 8.64 4.73 -22.81
N LEU A 88 9.30 5.34 -21.81
CA LEU A 88 9.39 6.79 -21.68
C LEU A 88 10.17 7.43 -22.85
N GLN A 89 11.27 6.82 -23.27
CA GLN A 89 12.06 7.28 -24.44
C GLN A 89 11.27 7.16 -25.75
N ALA A 90 10.37 6.19 -25.86
CA ALA A 90 9.43 6.07 -26.97
C ALA A 90 8.31 7.15 -26.95
N GLY A 91 8.33 8.05 -25.97
CA GLY A 91 7.36 9.14 -25.82
C GLY A 91 6.05 8.74 -25.16
N LYS A 92 5.95 7.54 -24.58
CA LYS A 92 4.74 7.04 -23.90
C LYS A 92 4.61 7.60 -22.49
N ASN A 93 3.42 8.02 -22.11
CA ASN A 93 3.07 8.32 -20.72
C ASN A 93 2.83 7.01 -19.98
N VAL A 94 3.64 6.76 -18.95
CA VAL A 94 3.67 5.50 -18.19
C VAL A 94 3.12 5.72 -16.79
N GLY A 95 2.13 4.94 -16.38
CA GLY A 95 1.57 4.94 -15.03
C GLY A 95 2.03 3.74 -14.23
N PHE A 96 2.54 3.95 -13.02
CA PHE A 96 2.80 2.89 -12.05
C PHE A 96 1.70 2.92 -10.97
N LEU A 97 0.80 1.92 -11.00
CA LEU A 97 -0.31 1.89 -10.06
C LEU A 97 0.10 1.29 -8.72
N THR A 98 -0.30 1.95 -7.64
CA THR A 98 0.02 1.53 -6.26
C THR A 98 -1.24 1.48 -5.41
N LEU A 99 -1.46 0.35 -4.73
CA LEU A 99 -2.52 0.22 -3.73
C LEU A 99 -2.25 1.18 -2.56
N GLY A 100 -3.25 1.95 -2.15
CA GLY A 100 -3.10 3.00 -1.16
C GLY A 100 -2.38 4.22 -1.72
N ASP A 101 -1.30 4.63 -1.08
CA ASP A 101 -0.46 5.77 -1.43
C ASP A 101 0.92 5.33 -1.95
N PRO A 102 1.44 5.94 -3.03
CA PRO A 102 2.70 5.51 -3.64
C PRO A 102 3.94 5.81 -2.79
N MET A 103 3.89 6.77 -1.87
CA MET A 103 5.01 7.11 -0.99
C MET A 103 4.91 6.46 0.40
N PHE A 104 3.96 5.52 0.57
CA PHE A 104 3.70 4.88 1.86
C PHE A 104 3.82 3.35 1.79
N TYR A 105 4.95 2.77 2.24
CA TYR A 105 5.26 1.32 2.23
C TYR A 105 5.02 0.62 0.89
N SER A 106 5.30 1.29 -0.21
CA SER A 106 5.02 0.79 -1.55
C SER A 106 6.25 0.33 -2.32
N THR A 107 6.03 -0.52 -3.32
CA THR A 107 7.05 -0.91 -4.30
C THR A 107 7.48 0.27 -5.18
N TYR A 108 6.58 1.22 -5.42
CA TYR A 108 6.87 2.41 -6.21
C TYR A 108 8.05 3.24 -5.64
N ILE A 109 8.22 3.30 -4.32
CA ILE A 109 9.34 4.04 -3.70
C ILE A 109 10.69 3.56 -4.26
N TYR A 110 10.84 2.26 -4.47
CA TYR A 110 12.08 1.69 -5.01
C TYR A 110 12.24 2.02 -6.50
N VAL A 111 11.18 1.92 -7.28
CA VAL A 111 11.18 2.34 -8.69
C VAL A 111 11.50 3.82 -8.82
N PHE A 112 10.90 4.67 -7.97
CA PHE A 112 11.20 6.09 -7.92
C PHE A 112 12.70 6.36 -7.65
N ARG A 113 13.29 5.66 -6.66
CA ARG A 113 14.73 5.79 -6.35
C ARG A 113 15.63 5.42 -7.52
N LEU A 114 15.28 4.41 -8.29
CA LEU A 114 16.04 4.00 -9.47
C LEU A 114 15.96 5.01 -10.62
N LEU A 115 14.87 5.76 -10.71
CA LEU A 115 14.58 6.64 -11.84
C LEU A 115 14.78 8.13 -11.54
N GLN A 116 14.83 8.55 -10.28
CA GLN A 116 14.88 9.97 -9.88
C GLN A 116 16.12 10.72 -10.38
N HIS A 117 17.19 10.02 -10.76
CA HIS A 117 18.43 10.61 -11.30
C HIS A 117 18.54 10.47 -12.81
N GLU A 118 17.57 9.83 -13.46
CA GLU A 118 17.49 9.74 -14.91
C GLU A 118 16.89 11.03 -15.51
N ALA A 119 17.16 11.27 -16.79
CA ALA A 119 16.63 12.45 -17.50
C ALA A 119 15.17 12.22 -17.93
N VAL A 120 14.28 11.93 -16.95
CA VAL A 120 12.85 11.66 -17.16
C VAL A 120 12.00 12.52 -16.22
N GLU A 121 10.83 12.93 -16.71
CA GLU A 121 9.86 13.62 -15.87
C GLU A 121 9.05 12.62 -15.04
N ILE A 122 8.99 12.85 -13.72
CA ILE A 122 8.26 11.99 -12.79
C ILE A 122 7.24 12.84 -12.01
N GLU A 123 6.00 12.40 -11.98
CA GLU A 123 4.95 12.95 -11.13
C GLU A 123 4.39 11.89 -10.20
N THR A 124 4.39 12.15 -8.90
CA THR A 124 3.76 11.28 -7.92
C THR A 124 2.42 11.86 -7.48
N ILE A 125 1.37 11.06 -7.60
CA ILE A 125 -0.01 11.43 -7.28
C ILE A 125 -0.43 10.64 -6.03
N PRO A 126 -0.79 11.32 -4.93
CA PRO A 126 -1.15 10.65 -3.69
C PRO A 126 -2.44 9.84 -3.82
N GLY A 127 -2.55 8.81 -3.00
CA GLY A 127 -3.76 8.05 -2.79
C GLY A 127 -4.11 7.95 -1.31
N ILE A 128 -5.31 7.46 -0.99
CA ILE A 128 -5.77 7.30 0.39
C ILE A 128 -5.12 6.03 0.98
N PRO A 129 -4.33 6.12 2.06
CA PRO A 129 -3.82 4.94 2.76
C PRO A 129 -4.95 4.13 3.40
N ALA A 130 -4.79 2.81 3.47
CA ALA A 130 -5.82 1.92 4.00
C ALA A 130 -6.28 2.30 5.42
N PHE A 131 -5.38 2.71 6.30
CA PHE A 131 -5.76 3.07 7.67
C PHE A 131 -6.66 4.29 7.75
N CYS A 132 -6.55 5.26 6.83
CA CYS A 132 -7.48 6.40 6.75
C CYS A 132 -8.87 5.94 6.33
N ALA A 133 -8.98 5.07 5.34
CA ALA A 133 -10.25 4.52 4.91
C ALA A 133 -10.90 3.64 5.99
N ILE A 134 -10.10 2.82 6.70
CA ILE A 134 -10.59 2.02 7.83
C ILE A 134 -11.15 2.91 8.94
N GLY A 135 -10.45 3.99 9.31
CA GLY A 135 -10.94 4.94 10.31
C GLY A 135 -12.30 5.52 9.92
N SER A 136 -12.47 5.91 8.65
CA SER A 136 -13.73 6.44 8.12
C SER A 136 -14.82 5.37 8.06
N ALA A 137 -14.54 4.20 7.49
CA ALA A 137 -15.51 3.12 7.33
C ALA A 137 -16.02 2.58 8.69
N THR A 138 -15.19 2.67 9.72
CA THR A 138 -15.53 2.19 11.07
C THR A 138 -16.00 3.30 12.02
N ASN A 139 -16.01 4.56 11.58
CA ASN A 139 -16.22 5.73 12.43
C ASN A 139 -15.30 5.71 13.68
N THR A 140 -14.04 5.32 13.47
CA THR A 140 -13.03 5.26 14.52
C THR A 140 -12.00 6.35 14.26
N PRO A 141 -11.93 7.40 15.09
CA PRO A 141 -10.85 8.38 15.00
C PRO A 141 -9.50 7.68 15.13
N ILE A 142 -8.57 8.01 14.24
CA ILE A 142 -7.23 7.41 14.23
C ILE A 142 -6.35 8.09 15.29
N VAL A 143 -6.50 9.40 15.39
CA VAL A 143 -5.77 10.26 16.33
C VAL A 143 -6.56 11.55 16.52
N GLU A 144 -6.50 12.14 17.70
CA GLU A 144 -7.12 13.43 18.02
C GLU A 144 -6.28 14.23 19.03
N GLY A 145 -6.51 15.55 19.07
CA GLY A 145 -5.85 16.45 20.00
C GLY A 145 -4.32 16.39 19.92
N ASP A 146 -3.67 16.23 21.05
CA ASP A 146 -2.21 16.18 21.19
C ASP A 146 -1.67 14.74 21.22
N SER A 147 -2.51 13.74 20.96
CA SER A 147 -2.14 12.33 20.99
C SER A 147 -1.15 11.97 19.88
N ILE A 148 -0.21 11.10 20.20
CA ILE A 148 0.81 10.61 19.26
C ILE A 148 0.27 9.40 18.51
N LEU A 149 0.33 9.45 17.17
CA LEU A 149 0.06 8.31 16.29
C LEU A 149 1.37 7.65 15.86
N SER A 150 1.50 6.35 16.11
CA SER A 150 2.59 5.52 15.56
C SER A 150 2.08 4.58 14.47
N ILE A 151 2.77 4.56 13.33
CA ILE A 151 2.50 3.60 12.25
C ILE A 151 3.59 2.54 12.29
N ILE A 152 3.18 1.29 12.61
CA ILE A 152 4.08 0.22 13.00
C ILE A 152 3.95 -0.94 12.00
N PRO A 153 5.00 -1.29 11.22
CA PRO A 153 5.02 -2.53 10.43
C PRO A 153 5.21 -3.73 11.37
N ALA A 154 4.15 -4.50 11.59
CA ALA A 154 4.12 -5.61 12.55
C ALA A 154 4.99 -6.82 12.16
N ASN A 155 5.62 -6.80 10.98
CA ASN A 155 6.61 -7.80 10.57
C ASN A 155 8.05 -7.47 11.02
N MET A 156 8.25 -6.43 11.83
CA MET A 156 9.51 -6.15 12.54
C MET A 156 9.73 -7.16 13.68
N PRO A 157 10.96 -7.21 14.27
CA PRO A 157 11.21 -7.94 15.51
C PRO A 157 10.22 -7.51 16.63
N GLU A 158 9.73 -8.48 17.40
CA GLU A 158 8.67 -8.26 18.41
C GLU A 158 9.05 -7.22 19.47
N ASP A 159 10.31 -7.19 19.90
CA ASP A 159 10.83 -6.22 20.85
C ASP A 159 10.67 -4.77 20.36
N ARG A 160 10.87 -4.56 19.06
CA ARG A 160 10.69 -3.24 18.44
C ARG A 160 9.21 -2.86 18.34
N VAL A 161 8.34 -3.82 17.96
CA VAL A 161 6.87 -3.58 17.92
C VAL A 161 6.39 -3.23 19.33
N ARG A 162 6.77 -4.02 20.33
CA ARG A 162 6.44 -3.81 21.74
C ARG A 162 6.93 -2.46 22.27
N SER A 163 8.15 -2.09 21.95
CA SER A 163 8.71 -0.79 22.35
C SER A 163 7.91 0.38 21.74
N ALA A 164 7.53 0.29 20.47
CA ALA A 164 6.74 1.32 19.80
C ALA A 164 5.32 1.44 20.40
N LEU A 165 4.67 0.31 20.73
CA LEU A 165 3.36 0.29 21.36
C LEU A 165 3.35 0.93 22.76
N LYS A 166 4.44 0.79 23.52
CA LYS A 166 4.56 1.39 24.86
C LYS A 166 4.67 2.91 24.86
N THR A 167 5.13 3.49 23.75
CA THR A 167 5.46 4.92 23.66
C THR A 167 4.46 5.74 22.83
N CYS A 168 3.40 5.12 22.30
CA CYS A 168 2.39 5.82 21.54
C CYS A 168 1.02 5.81 22.24
N ASP A 169 0.20 6.81 21.94
CA ASP A 169 -1.19 6.87 22.39
C ASP A 169 -2.09 6.09 21.45
N ASN A 170 -1.81 6.17 20.15
CA ASN A 170 -2.56 5.50 19.10
C ASN A 170 -1.61 4.75 18.17
N ALA A 171 -2.02 3.62 17.64
CA ALA A 171 -1.21 2.86 16.71
C ALA A 171 -2.02 2.35 15.51
N VAL A 172 -1.35 2.39 14.35
CA VAL A 172 -1.71 1.66 13.14
C VAL A 172 -0.71 0.53 12.96
N LEU A 173 -1.14 -0.71 13.08
CA LEU A 173 -0.29 -1.87 12.82
C LEU A 173 -0.58 -2.40 11.42
N MET A 174 0.44 -2.35 10.56
CA MET A 174 0.39 -2.85 9.18
C MET A 174 1.17 -4.16 9.04
N LYS A 175 0.88 -4.91 7.97
CA LYS A 175 1.57 -6.19 7.68
C LYS A 175 1.42 -7.25 8.78
N VAL A 176 0.28 -7.24 9.48
CA VAL A 176 -0.01 -8.11 10.65
C VAL A 176 -0.22 -9.59 10.29
N TYR A 177 -0.46 -9.92 9.03
CA TYR A 177 -0.92 -11.24 8.58
C TYR A 177 0.00 -12.42 8.95
N LYS A 178 1.30 -12.18 9.11
CA LYS A 178 2.27 -13.23 9.48
C LYS A 178 2.40 -13.45 10.98
N ASN A 179 2.20 -12.39 11.76
CA ASN A 179 2.48 -12.36 13.20
C ASN A 179 1.23 -11.97 13.99
N SER A 180 0.03 -12.28 13.47
CA SER A 180 -1.25 -11.86 14.06
C SER A 180 -1.39 -12.22 15.53
N ASP A 181 -1.07 -13.45 15.89
CA ASP A 181 -1.21 -13.93 17.27
C ASP A 181 -0.29 -13.19 18.23
N ALA A 182 0.98 -13.02 17.85
CA ALA A 182 1.93 -12.23 18.67
C ALA A 182 1.49 -10.76 18.80
N VAL A 183 0.95 -10.18 17.75
CA VAL A 183 0.40 -8.80 17.77
C VAL A 183 -0.80 -8.72 18.72
N ILE A 184 -1.73 -9.68 18.68
CA ILE A 184 -2.90 -9.73 19.56
C ILE A 184 -2.47 -9.89 21.01
N ASP A 185 -1.45 -10.72 21.29
CA ASP A 185 -0.89 -10.87 22.62
C ASP A 185 -0.30 -9.55 23.14
N MET A 186 0.53 -8.88 22.33
CA MET A 186 1.10 -7.59 22.70
C MET A 186 0.03 -6.53 22.97
N LEU A 187 -1.00 -6.47 22.13
CA LEU A 187 -2.12 -5.52 22.33
C LEU A 187 -2.95 -5.88 23.56
N SER A 188 -3.10 -7.16 23.88
CA SER A 188 -3.81 -7.61 25.09
C SER A 188 -3.04 -7.26 26.36
N GLU A 189 -1.73 -7.47 26.37
CA GLU A 189 -0.83 -7.11 27.48
C GLU A 189 -0.83 -5.60 27.76
N GLU A 190 -0.90 -4.78 26.69
CA GLU A 190 -0.99 -3.32 26.80
C GLU A 190 -2.43 -2.80 27.05
N GLY A 191 -3.42 -3.70 27.14
CA GLY A 191 -4.83 -3.32 27.36
C GLY A 191 -5.52 -2.72 26.13
N LEU A 192 -4.94 -2.87 24.94
CA LEU A 192 -5.37 -2.23 23.70
C LEU A 192 -6.27 -3.12 22.81
N ALA A 193 -6.31 -4.43 23.05
CA ALA A 193 -6.98 -5.38 22.16
C ALA A 193 -8.51 -5.17 22.06
N LYS A 194 -9.17 -4.80 23.17
CA LYS A 194 -10.62 -4.57 23.23
C LYS A 194 -11.07 -3.34 22.42
N GLN A 195 -10.22 -2.34 22.31
CA GLN A 195 -10.51 -1.11 21.58
C GLN A 195 -9.98 -1.14 20.15
N ALA A 196 -9.27 -2.23 19.80
CA ALA A 196 -8.69 -2.37 18.49
C ALA A 196 -9.75 -2.74 17.43
N VAL A 197 -9.55 -2.22 16.24
CA VAL A 197 -10.31 -2.56 15.04
C VAL A 197 -9.35 -3.20 14.05
N LEU A 198 -9.63 -4.43 13.66
CA LEU A 198 -8.94 -5.11 12.56
C LEU A 198 -9.80 -5.00 11.31
N ALA A 199 -9.22 -4.51 10.23
CA ALA A 199 -9.83 -4.56 8.91
C ALA A 199 -8.94 -5.30 7.94
N SER A 200 -9.54 -6.22 7.21
CA SER A 200 -8.91 -6.93 6.09
C SER A 200 -9.60 -6.55 4.80
N ARG A 201 -8.82 -6.21 3.76
CA ARG A 201 -9.32 -5.90 2.42
C ARG A 201 -10.35 -4.76 2.40
N CYS A 202 -10.08 -3.69 3.18
CA CYS A 202 -10.95 -2.54 3.31
C CYS A 202 -11.31 -1.92 1.94
N GLY A 203 -12.61 -1.72 1.69
CA GLY A 203 -13.15 -1.19 0.45
C GLY A 203 -13.21 -2.19 -0.72
N LEU A 204 -12.90 -3.47 -0.51
CA LEU A 204 -13.07 -4.54 -1.50
C LEU A 204 -14.30 -5.40 -1.15
N ASP A 205 -14.85 -6.12 -2.13
CA ASP A 205 -16.08 -6.92 -1.99
C ASP A 205 -16.07 -7.93 -0.84
N ASP A 206 -14.86 -8.41 -0.46
CA ASP A 206 -14.64 -9.36 0.63
C ASP A 206 -14.01 -8.69 1.86
N GLU A 207 -14.37 -7.43 2.11
CA GLU A 207 -13.98 -6.71 3.32
C GLU A 207 -14.43 -7.44 4.58
N VAL A 208 -13.53 -7.49 5.56
CA VAL A 208 -13.83 -8.01 6.90
C VAL A 208 -13.39 -6.98 7.94
N ILE A 209 -14.34 -6.54 8.77
CA ILE A 209 -14.07 -5.63 9.89
C ILE A 209 -14.40 -6.34 11.20
N ILE A 210 -13.46 -6.35 12.14
CA ILE A 210 -13.58 -6.96 13.45
C ILE A 210 -13.27 -5.90 14.51
N ARG A 211 -14.20 -5.71 15.44
CA ARG A 211 -14.01 -4.90 16.64
C ARG A 211 -13.75 -5.83 17.82
N ASP A 212 -12.92 -5.40 18.77
CA ASP A 212 -12.43 -6.23 19.87
C ASP A 212 -11.74 -7.52 19.35
N ILE A 213 -10.45 -7.38 19.12
CA ILE A 213 -9.64 -8.46 18.53
C ILE A 213 -9.11 -9.46 19.57
N SER A 214 -9.50 -9.35 20.84
CA SER A 214 -8.98 -10.17 21.94
C SER A 214 -9.26 -11.68 21.77
N GLY A 215 -10.31 -12.03 21.01
CA GLY A 215 -10.68 -13.40 20.70
C GLY A 215 -10.18 -13.96 19.36
N GLU A 216 -9.41 -13.19 18.59
CA GLU A 216 -9.10 -13.51 17.19
C GLU A 216 -7.78 -14.29 16.99
N LYS A 217 -7.17 -14.81 18.06
CA LYS A 217 -5.99 -15.67 17.96
C LYS A 217 -6.28 -16.95 17.16
N GLY A 218 -5.29 -17.38 16.38
CA GLY A 218 -5.39 -18.54 15.50
C GLY A 218 -6.11 -18.25 14.16
N ARG A 219 -6.64 -17.06 13.97
CA ARG A 219 -7.29 -16.66 12.72
C ARG A 219 -6.26 -16.36 11.65
N LYS A 220 -6.39 -16.98 10.48
CA LYS A 220 -5.56 -16.68 9.32
C LYS A 220 -6.00 -15.34 8.72
N LEU A 221 -5.16 -14.33 8.84
CA LEU A 221 -5.43 -13.00 8.28
C LEU A 221 -5.00 -12.89 6.80
N ASN A 222 -5.71 -12.04 6.06
CA ASN A 222 -5.33 -11.68 4.70
C ASN A 222 -4.06 -10.79 4.72
N TYR A 223 -3.29 -10.80 3.64
CA TYR A 223 -2.13 -9.91 3.45
C TYR A 223 -2.50 -8.43 3.62
N LEU A 224 -3.69 -8.02 3.16
CA LEU A 224 -4.21 -6.65 3.25
C LEU A 224 -4.96 -6.43 4.57
N SER A 225 -4.35 -6.82 5.69
CA SER A 225 -4.91 -6.60 7.02
C SER A 225 -4.17 -5.52 7.78
N THR A 226 -4.92 -4.66 8.45
CA THR A 226 -4.42 -3.54 9.26
C THR A 226 -5.21 -3.50 10.58
N ILE A 227 -4.55 -3.20 11.68
CA ILE A 227 -5.17 -2.99 12.98
C ILE A 227 -5.02 -1.52 13.36
N LEU A 228 -6.12 -0.90 13.76
CA LEU A 228 -6.14 0.40 14.43
C LEU A 228 -6.37 0.18 15.92
N THR A 229 -5.64 0.87 16.78
CA THR A 229 -5.86 0.85 18.22
C THR A 229 -5.54 2.19 18.83
N ARG A 230 -6.15 2.46 19.99
CA ARG A 230 -5.97 3.69 20.77
C ARG A 230 -6.02 3.42 22.27
N ARG A 231 -5.38 4.26 23.06
CA ARG A 231 -5.46 4.28 24.53
C ARG A 231 -6.72 5.05 24.99
#